data_d7049d13bc10831617db81ee4c11c29c
#
_entry.id   d7049d13bc10831617db81ee4c11c29c
#
_cell.length_a   1.000
_cell.length_b   1.000
_cell.length_c   1.000
_cell.angle_alpha   90.00
_cell.angle_beta   90.00
_cell.angle_gamma   90.00
#
_symmetry.space_group_name_H-M   'P 1'
#
loop_
_entity.id
_entity.type
_entity.pdbx_description
1 polymer ?
#
loop_
_entity_poly.entity_id
_entity_poly.type
_entity_poly.pdbx_seq_one_letter_code
_entity_poly.pdbx_strand_id
1 'polypeptide(L)'
;MIPQEKSAAVTRGLNETFGVTEFEDIRDLTERPGSNRAFRIIVRGSAYLLRINTRPGDMTRHFTCMQAAADAGLAPRVRYASAEERISITDFVEAVPLLAPDALVRIPSALRTLHALPSFPGAPFNTTCTFLLNKGPALDGFLQKFRASSILPENETEELLARYQQVAAVYSRLDSDLAPGHNDLFKPDNILFDGNRLWLVDWEAAFQNDRYADLAVVANMIVTNESEEWIYLQEYFGEPPDEYQRARFYLMRQLAHMFYAVAFLTLGSSGKPIDRSEPVPVYSDFQRRFWAREVSLADNQAKTVYGRVHWEQLSQNMRQARFDEALRIVSDRNAIQKGTRTLLPSVP
;
A
#
# COMPACT_ATOMS: atom_id res chain seq x y z
N MET A 1 15.17 22.91 8.04
CA MET A 1 14.64 24.25 8.43
C MET A 1 13.24 24.38 7.83
N ILE A 2 12.26 24.88 8.59
CA ILE A 2 10.90 25.14 8.11
C ILE A 2 10.97 26.16 6.97
N PRO A 3 10.27 25.93 5.82
CA PRO A 3 10.19 26.90 4.74
C PRO A 3 9.59 28.22 5.24
N GLN A 4 10.19 29.34 4.84
CA GLN A 4 9.78 30.66 5.33
C GLN A 4 8.31 30.97 5.04
N GLU A 5 7.81 30.56 3.87
CA GLU A 5 6.42 30.70 3.44
C GLU A 5 5.42 29.90 4.29
N LYS A 6 5.89 28.93 5.08
CA LYS A 6 5.08 28.09 5.97
C LYS A 6 5.17 28.49 7.43
N SER A 7 6.06 29.40 7.80
CA SER A 7 6.28 29.79 9.19
C SER A 7 5.01 30.31 9.86
N ALA A 8 4.25 31.18 9.20
CA ALA A 8 3.00 31.73 9.74
C ALA A 8 1.93 30.64 9.97
N ALA A 9 1.83 29.65 9.04
CA ALA A 9 0.92 28.52 9.17
C ALA A 9 1.30 27.62 10.35
N VAL A 10 2.59 27.35 10.51
CA VAL A 10 3.11 26.54 11.64
C VAL A 10 2.85 27.23 12.98
N THR A 11 3.15 28.54 13.08
CA THR A 11 2.86 29.34 14.29
C THR A 11 1.37 29.31 14.64
N ARG A 12 0.48 29.43 13.65
CA ARG A 12 -0.97 29.33 13.84
C ARG A 12 -1.37 27.95 14.40
N GLY A 13 -0.89 26.87 13.76
CA GLY A 13 -1.16 25.50 14.21
C GLY A 13 -0.67 25.24 15.65
N LEU A 14 0.51 25.76 16.03
CA LEU A 14 1.03 25.68 17.39
C LEU A 14 0.15 26.44 18.38
N ASN A 15 -0.27 27.64 18.00
CA ASN A 15 -1.10 28.48 18.89
C ASN A 15 -2.51 27.88 19.09
N GLU A 16 -3.16 27.42 18.02
CA GLU A 16 -4.50 26.81 18.10
C GLU A 16 -4.48 25.51 18.89
N THR A 17 -3.40 24.73 18.76
CA THR A 17 -3.32 23.40 19.39
C THR A 17 -2.78 23.45 20.82
N PHE A 18 -1.75 24.25 21.06
CA PHE A 18 -0.99 24.23 22.30
C PHE A 18 -0.97 25.58 23.05
N GLY A 19 -1.48 26.68 22.44
CA GLY A 19 -1.42 28.02 22.99
C GLY A 19 0.02 28.57 23.07
N VAL A 20 0.90 28.13 22.16
CA VAL A 20 2.29 28.63 22.04
C VAL A 20 2.57 29.04 20.61
N THR A 21 3.57 29.90 20.41
CA THR A 21 3.97 30.39 19.08
C THR A 21 5.26 29.75 18.57
N GLU A 22 5.97 29.02 19.44
CA GLU A 22 7.28 28.42 19.16
C GLU A 22 7.33 27.01 19.74
N PHE A 23 8.23 26.19 19.24
CA PHE A 23 8.59 24.87 19.80
C PHE A 23 9.93 24.98 20.54
N GLU A 24 10.15 24.08 21.48
CA GLU A 24 11.36 24.04 22.32
C GLU A 24 12.56 23.45 21.56
N ASP A 25 12.29 22.48 20.66
CA ASP A 25 13.29 21.82 19.83
C ASP A 25 12.69 21.39 18.50
N ILE A 26 13.53 21.28 17.45
CA ILE A 26 13.15 20.78 16.13
C ILE A 26 14.27 19.94 15.50
N ARG A 27 13.89 18.74 15.05
CA ARG A 27 14.76 17.86 14.28
C ARG A 27 14.13 17.58 12.90
N ASP A 28 14.89 17.81 11.83
CA ASP A 28 14.48 17.49 10.46
C ASP A 28 14.55 15.97 10.24
N LEU A 29 13.42 15.36 9.82
CA LEU A 29 13.27 13.96 9.47
C LEU A 29 13.02 13.77 7.98
N THR A 30 13.19 14.81 7.17
CA THR A 30 12.90 14.78 5.74
C THR A 30 13.87 13.86 5.02
N GLU A 31 13.38 12.78 4.43
CA GLU A 31 14.21 11.74 3.81
C GLU A 31 14.90 12.19 2.52
N ARG A 32 14.25 13.05 1.72
CA ARG A 32 14.74 13.41 0.38
C ARG A 32 14.47 14.87 0.05
N PRO A 33 15.39 15.56 -0.67
CA PRO A 33 15.11 16.88 -1.25
C PRO A 33 13.88 16.82 -2.17
N GLY A 34 12.96 17.79 -2.03
CA GLY A 34 11.74 17.89 -2.84
C GLY A 34 10.60 16.96 -2.42
N SER A 35 10.77 16.15 -1.36
CA SER A 35 9.68 15.42 -0.72
C SER A 35 8.89 16.33 0.24
N ASN A 36 7.76 15.81 0.75
CA ASN A 36 7.08 16.43 1.88
C ASN A 36 8.06 16.60 3.05
N ARG A 37 8.00 17.73 3.74
CA ARG A 37 8.88 17.99 4.88
C ARG A 37 8.29 17.38 6.13
N ALA A 38 9.13 16.75 6.92
CA ALA A 38 8.76 16.14 8.20
C ALA A 38 9.72 16.58 9.29
N PHE A 39 9.19 16.98 10.43
CA PHE A 39 9.98 17.46 11.56
C PHE A 39 9.45 16.85 12.87
N ARG A 40 10.35 16.31 13.67
CA ARG A 40 10.06 16.05 15.07
C ARG A 40 10.21 17.37 15.82
N ILE A 41 9.16 17.83 16.48
CA ILE A 41 9.16 19.05 17.29
C ILE A 41 8.86 18.69 18.73
N ILE A 42 9.42 19.48 19.68
CA ILE A 42 9.10 19.39 21.10
C ILE A 42 8.26 20.60 21.49
N VAL A 43 7.11 20.34 22.10
CA VAL A 43 6.22 21.38 22.62
C VAL A 43 5.75 20.96 24.00
N ARG A 44 6.00 21.80 25.03
CA ARG A 44 5.69 21.53 26.43
C ARG A 44 6.26 20.17 26.90
N GLY A 45 7.50 19.88 26.49
CA GLY A 45 8.21 18.65 26.83
C GLY A 45 7.73 17.39 26.12
N SER A 46 6.72 17.47 25.23
CA SER A 46 6.18 16.34 24.45
C SER A 46 6.59 16.40 23.00
N ALA A 47 6.82 15.21 22.40
CA ALA A 47 7.21 15.10 21.01
C ALA A 47 5.99 15.02 20.07
N TYR A 48 6.06 15.75 18.95
CA TYR A 48 5.06 15.75 17.89
C TYR A 48 5.74 15.66 16.53
N LEU A 49 4.99 15.16 15.53
CA LEU A 49 5.39 15.17 14.13
C LEU A 49 4.69 16.34 13.43
N LEU A 50 5.47 17.31 12.97
CA LEU A 50 5.02 18.37 12.06
C LEU A 50 5.29 17.91 10.63
N ARG A 51 4.24 17.80 9.81
CA ARG A 51 4.36 17.56 8.37
C ARG A 51 3.95 18.80 7.58
N ILE A 52 4.73 19.12 6.54
CA ILE A 52 4.46 20.18 5.57
C ILE A 52 4.44 19.55 4.18
N ASN A 53 3.26 19.55 3.57
CA ASN A 53 3.07 18.97 2.24
C ASN A 53 3.39 20.00 1.18
N THR A 54 4.45 19.77 0.42
CA THR A 54 4.96 20.67 -0.62
C THR A 54 4.38 20.38 -2.00
N ARG A 55 3.89 19.16 -2.23
CA ARG A 55 3.33 18.73 -3.51
C ARG A 55 1.97 19.38 -3.75
N PRO A 56 1.64 19.83 -4.98
CA PRO A 56 0.34 20.36 -5.32
C PRO A 56 -0.74 19.28 -5.20
N GLY A 57 -1.98 19.67 -4.91
CA GLY A 57 -3.13 18.78 -4.79
C GLY A 57 -4.03 19.11 -3.61
N ASP A 58 -5.25 18.59 -3.62
CA ASP A 58 -6.19 18.71 -2.52
C ASP A 58 -5.81 17.76 -1.37
N MET A 59 -5.61 18.33 -0.19
CA MET A 59 -5.27 17.59 1.03
C MET A 59 -6.49 17.12 1.83
N THR A 60 -7.69 17.52 1.42
CA THR A 60 -8.93 17.25 2.17
C THR A 60 -9.13 15.74 2.37
N ARG A 61 -9.01 14.95 1.29
CA ARG A 61 -9.13 13.49 1.37
C ARG A 61 -8.08 12.87 2.29
N HIS A 62 -6.81 13.26 2.13
CA HIS A 62 -5.70 12.79 2.98
C HIS A 62 -6.01 13.00 4.46
N PHE A 63 -6.36 14.23 4.85
CA PHE A 63 -6.60 14.56 6.26
C PHE A 63 -7.90 13.95 6.78
N THR A 64 -8.93 13.81 5.94
CA THR A 64 -10.15 13.09 6.33
C THR A 64 -9.87 11.62 6.65
N CYS A 65 -9.10 10.92 5.80
CA CYS A 65 -8.75 9.52 6.02
C CYS A 65 -7.84 9.36 7.24
N MET A 66 -6.84 10.25 7.39
CA MET A 66 -5.94 10.25 8.54
C MET A 66 -6.70 10.48 9.86
N GLN A 67 -7.64 11.42 9.90
CA GLN A 67 -8.45 11.69 11.09
C GLN A 67 -9.32 10.49 11.45
N ALA A 68 -10.02 9.90 10.49
CA ALA A 68 -10.85 8.71 10.73
C ALA A 68 -10.02 7.53 11.28
N ALA A 69 -8.82 7.32 10.75
CA ALA A 69 -7.90 6.31 11.26
C ALA A 69 -7.38 6.64 12.66
N ALA A 70 -7.11 7.91 12.96
CA ALA A 70 -6.70 8.34 14.30
C ALA A 70 -7.82 8.17 15.34
N ASP A 71 -9.07 8.48 14.97
CA ASP A 71 -10.24 8.29 15.84
C ASP A 71 -10.49 6.81 16.14
N ALA A 72 -10.16 5.92 15.19
CA ALA A 72 -10.20 4.46 15.38
C ALA A 72 -8.96 3.91 16.11
N GLY A 73 -7.99 4.75 16.45
CA GLY A 73 -6.76 4.36 17.11
C GLY A 73 -5.77 3.61 16.23
N LEU A 74 -5.88 3.71 14.91
CA LEU A 74 -4.97 3.11 13.92
C LEU A 74 -3.85 4.07 13.50
N ALA A 75 -4.07 5.39 13.59
CA ALA A 75 -3.08 6.41 13.31
C ALA A 75 -2.76 7.23 14.57
N PRO A 76 -1.58 7.87 14.65
CA PRO A 76 -1.26 8.80 15.72
C PRO A 76 -2.30 9.91 15.80
N ARG A 77 -2.62 10.33 17.01
CA ARG A 77 -3.64 11.38 17.23
C ARG A 77 -3.29 12.64 16.44
N VAL A 78 -4.26 13.11 15.67
CA VAL A 78 -4.17 14.38 14.94
C VAL A 78 -4.41 15.51 15.92
N ARG A 79 -3.45 16.40 16.08
CA ARG A 79 -3.52 17.58 16.93
C ARG A 79 -3.96 18.80 16.17
N TYR A 80 -3.48 18.90 14.91
CA TYR A 80 -3.83 19.96 13.97
C TYR A 80 -3.75 19.44 12.54
N ALA A 81 -4.65 19.86 11.67
CA ALA A 81 -4.57 19.62 10.24
C ALA A 81 -5.27 20.74 9.47
N SER A 82 -4.59 21.35 8.50
CA SER A 82 -5.13 22.36 7.61
C SER A 82 -4.87 21.96 6.17
N ALA A 83 -5.93 21.65 5.43
CA ALA A 83 -5.85 21.32 4.01
C ALA A 83 -5.42 22.53 3.17
N GLU A 84 -5.86 23.73 3.52
CA GLU A 84 -5.52 24.99 2.88
C GLU A 84 -4.02 25.29 3.04
N GLU A 85 -3.53 25.23 4.27
CA GLU A 85 -2.13 25.48 4.60
C GLU A 85 -1.22 24.31 4.32
N ARG A 86 -1.82 23.10 4.15
CA ARG A 86 -1.15 21.85 3.80
C ARG A 86 -0.14 21.41 4.86
N ILE A 87 -0.51 21.60 6.13
CA ILE A 87 0.28 21.17 7.28
C ILE A 87 -0.55 20.29 8.21
N SER A 88 0.13 19.41 8.94
CA SER A 88 -0.47 18.65 10.03
C SER A 88 0.51 18.52 11.20
N ILE A 89 -0.04 18.43 12.41
CA ILE A 89 0.69 18.09 13.63
C ILE A 89 0.00 16.87 14.23
N THR A 90 0.77 15.80 14.44
CA THR A 90 0.29 14.56 15.07
C THR A 90 1.17 14.19 16.25
N ASP A 91 0.71 13.31 17.12
CA ASP A 91 1.57 12.72 18.14
C ASP A 91 2.75 12.02 17.45
N PHE A 92 3.93 12.11 18.06
CA PHE A 92 5.12 11.41 17.56
C PHE A 92 5.14 9.98 18.09
N VAL A 93 5.43 9.02 17.21
CA VAL A 93 5.58 7.61 17.59
C VAL A 93 7.06 7.28 17.70
N GLU A 94 7.51 6.94 18.92
CA GLU A 94 8.84 6.36 19.13
C GLU A 94 8.77 4.87 18.72
N ALA A 95 9.13 4.60 17.46
CA ALA A 95 8.96 3.27 16.88
C ALA A 95 10.12 2.34 17.27
N VAL A 96 9.77 1.08 17.53
CA VAL A 96 10.70 -0.04 17.70
C VAL A 96 10.49 -1.07 16.60
N PRO A 97 11.45 -1.97 16.31
CA PRO A 97 11.29 -2.99 15.29
C PRO A 97 10.10 -3.91 15.55
N LEU A 98 9.28 -4.14 14.51
CA LEU A 98 8.22 -5.15 14.52
C LEU A 98 8.74 -6.40 13.83
N LEU A 99 8.83 -7.50 14.57
CA LEU A 99 9.30 -8.78 14.04
C LEU A 99 8.23 -9.44 13.18
N ALA A 100 8.65 -10.19 12.15
CA ALA A 100 7.73 -10.83 11.21
C ALA A 100 6.67 -11.74 11.89
N PRO A 101 6.97 -12.56 12.90
CA PRO A 101 5.95 -13.35 13.60
C PRO A 101 4.86 -12.50 14.27
N ASP A 102 5.22 -11.38 14.89
CA ASP A 102 4.25 -10.45 15.47
C ASP A 102 3.46 -9.71 14.40
N ALA A 103 4.11 -9.38 13.27
CA ALA A 103 3.49 -8.73 12.13
C ALA A 103 2.38 -9.59 11.51
N LEU A 104 2.56 -10.93 11.43
CA LEU A 104 1.58 -11.89 10.90
C LEU A 104 0.23 -11.85 11.63
N VAL A 105 0.22 -11.47 12.90
CA VAL A 105 -0.99 -11.40 13.72
C VAL A 105 -1.51 -9.96 13.84
N ARG A 106 -0.61 -9.02 14.13
CA ARG A 106 -0.98 -7.65 14.45
C ARG A 106 -1.45 -6.84 13.23
N ILE A 107 -0.81 -7.01 12.09
CA ILE A 107 -1.16 -6.22 10.90
C ILE A 107 -2.53 -6.62 10.34
N PRO A 108 -2.85 -7.91 10.09
CA PRO A 108 -4.18 -8.25 9.61
C PRO A 108 -5.29 -7.86 10.60
N SER A 109 -5.06 -7.91 11.91
CA SER A 109 -6.01 -7.40 12.91
C SER A 109 -6.22 -5.88 12.79
N ALA A 110 -5.15 -5.10 12.56
CA ALA A 110 -5.24 -3.65 12.31
C ALA A 110 -5.96 -3.36 10.98
N LEU A 111 -5.68 -4.12 9.92
CA LEU A 111 -6.36 -4.00 8.63
C LEU A 111 -7.85 -4.37 8.72
N ARG A 112 -8.22 -5.37 9.51
CA ARG A 112 -9.63 -5.67 9.80
C ARG A 112 -10.34 -4.46 10.41
N THR A 113 -9.71 -3.79 11.36
CA THR A 113 -10.25 -2.57 11.96
C THR A 113 -10.35 -1.43 10.95
N LEU A 114 -9.32 -1.21 10.14
CA LEU A 114 -9.32 -0.20 9.08
C LEU A 114 -10.45 -0.43 8.08
N HIS A 115 -10.58 -1.65 7.59
CA HIS A 115 -11.56 -2.02 6.57
C HIS A 115 -13.02 -2.04 7.10
N ALA A 116 -13.22 -1.93 8.40
CA ALA A 116 -14.53 -1.78 9.04
C ALA A 116 -14.92 -0.32 9.29
N LEU A 117 -14.05 0.66 9.01
CA LEU A 117 -14.36 2.08 9.15
C LEU A 117 -15.44 2.52 8.16
N PRO A 118 -16.10 3.66 8.39
CA PRO A 118 -16.94 4.30 7.39
C PRO A 118 -16.19 4.54 6.08
N SER A 119 -16.90 4.51 4.96
CA SER A 119 -16.32 4.68 3.62
C SER A 119 -15.41 5.88 3.51
N PHE A 120 -14.20 5.65 3.01
CA PHE A 120 -13.30 6.72 2.63
C PHE A 120 -13.75 7.37 1.31
N PRO A 121 -13.46 8.67 1.09
CA PRO A 121 -13.65 9.29 -0.21
C PRO A 121 -12.95 8.49 -1.30
N GLY A 122 -13.59 8.34 -2.46
CA GLY A 122 -13.03 7.63 -3.60
C GLY A 122 -11.75 8.27 -4.13
N ALA A 123 -10.90 7.47 -4.77
CA ALA A 123 -9.69 7.97 -5.39
C ALA A 123 -10.00 8.92 -6.55
N PRO A 124 -9.24 9.98 -6.74
CA PRO A 124 -9.23 10.67 -8.02
C PRO A 124 -8.78 9.71 -9.11
N PHE A 125 -9.35 9.81 -10.32
CA PHE A 125 -9.21 8.87 -11.44
C PHE A 125 -7.77 8.58 -11.90
N ASN A 126 -6.75 9.26 -11.38
CA ASN A 126 -5.37 9.24 -11.86
C ASN A 126 -4.33 8.86 -10.79
N THR A 127 -4.67 8.17 -9.71
CA THR A 127 -3.66 7.72 -8.74
C THR A 127 -3.13 6.34 -9.08
N THR A 128 -1.84 6.14 -8.83
CA THR A 128 -1.11 4.89 -9.02
C THR A 128 -1.79 3.69 -8.32
N CYS A 129 -2.51 3.94 -7.25
CA CYS A 129 -3.19 2.93 -6.44
C CYS A 129 -4.57 2.50 -6.98
N THR A 130 -5.22 3.28 -7.83
CA THR A 130 -6.39 2.86 -8.62
C THR A 130 -6.05 1.75 -9.60
N PHE A 131 -4.79 1.52 -9.75
CA PHE A 131 -4.15 0.64 -10.70
C PHE A 131 -4.41 -0.83 -10.42
N LEU A 132 -4.33 -1.27 -9.17
CA LEU A 132 -4.47 -2.68 -8.80
C LEU A 132 -5.90 -3.20 -9.05
N LEU A 133 -6.89 -2.31 -9.25
CA LEU A 133 -8.29 -2.69 -9.14
C LEU A 133 -9.23 -2.10 -10.19
N ASN A 134 -8.83 -1.12 -10.93
CA ASN A 134 -9.64 -0.64 -12.04
C ASN A 134 -9.22 -1.35 -13.33
N LYS A 135 -10.01 -2.35 -13.71
CA LYS A 135 -10.13 -2.76 -15.12
C LYS A 135 -10.46 -1.50 -15.92
N GLY A 136 -9.48 -0.84 -16.45
CA GLY A 136 -9.73 0.36 -17.20
C GLY A 136 -8.53 0.78 -18.04
N PRO A 137 -8.75 1.71 -18.95
CA PRO A 137 -7.73 2.18 -19.91
C PRO A 137 -6.40 2.61 -19.26
N ALA A 138 -6.41 2.94 -17.96
CA ALA A 138 -5.22 3.39 -17.25
C ALA A 138 -4.21 2.26 -16.98
N LEU A 139 -4.66 1.06 -16.55
CA LEU A 139 -3.78 -0.08 -16.31
C LEU A 139 -3.29 -0.64 -17.65
N ASP A 140 -4.20 -0.84 -18.59
CA ASP A 140 -3.85 -1.32 -19.91
C ASP A 140 -2.84 -0.39 -20.60
N GLY A 141 -3.05 0.93 -20.48
CA GLY A 141 -2.12 1.93 -20.98
C GLY A 141 -0.73 1.91 -20.34
N PHE A 142 -0.65 1.59 -19.05
CA PHE A 142 0.64 1.45 -18.35
C PHE A 142 1.37 0.16 -18.75
N LEU A 143 0.67 -0.96 -18.78
CA LEU A 143 1.24 -2.22 -19.25
C LEU A 143 1.67 -2.14 -20.72
N GLN A 144 0.89 -1.47 -21.56
CA GLN A 144 1.28 -1.18 -22.94
C GLN A 144 2.54 -0.32 -23.04
N LYS A 145 2.66 0.73 -22.20
CA LYS A 145 3.88 1.54 -22.13
C LYS A 145 5.07 0.74 -21.66
N PHE A 146 4.89 -0.12 -20.66
CA PHE A 146 5.94 -1.01 -20.18
C PHE A 146 6.39 -1.98 -21.29
N ARG A 147 5.44 -2.61 -21.98
CA ARG A 147 5.71 -3.48 -23.14
C ARG A 147 6.50 -2.73 -24.23
N ALA A 148 6.07 -1.54 -24.60
CA ALA A 148 6.72 -0.72 -25.62
C ALA A 148 8.12 -0.22 -25.22
N SER A 149 8.44 -0.18 -23.93
CA SER A 149 9.72 0.31 -23.43
C SER A 149 10.89 -0.67 -23.63
N SER A 150 10.61 -1.94 -23.91
CA SER A 150 11.62 -3.01 -24.06
C SER A 150 12.59 -3.11 -22.87
N ILE A 151 12.13 -2.77 -21.68
CA ILE A 151 12.90 -2.88 -20.43
C ILE A 151 13.28 -4.35 -20.15
N LEU A 152 12.35 -5.26 -20.47
CA LEU A 152 12.53 -6.71 -20.43
C LEU A 152 12.39 -7.32 -21.83
N PRO A 153 12.90 -8.54 -22.07
CA PRO A 153 12.68 -9.27 -23.32
C PRO A 153 11.20 -9.44 -23.65
N GLU A 154 10.84 -9.31 -24.90
CA GLU A 154 9.46 -9.35 -25.38
C GLU A 154 8.74 -10.65 -25.00
N ASN A 155 9.39 -11.80 -25.20
CA ASN A 155 8.80 -13.11 -24.89
C ASN A 155 8.44 -13.28 -23.40
N GLU A 156 9.25 -12.77 -22.48
CA GLU A 156 8.96 -12.81 -21.04
C GLU A 156 7.82 -11.87 -20.68
N THR A 157 7.81 -10.69 -21.29
CA THR A 157 6.76 -9.69 -21.06
C THR A 157 5.41 -10.20 -21.57
N GLU A 158 5.34 -10.80 -22.77
CA GLU A 158 4.12 -11.36 -23.34
C GLU A 158 3.54 -12.50 -22.51
N GLU A 159 4.37 -13.44 -22.04
CA GLU A 159 3.90 -14.55 -21.19
C GLU A 159 3.20 -14.01 -19.93
N LEU A 160 3.83 -13.07 -19.22
CA LEU A 160 3.27 -12.54 -17.99
C LEU A 160 2.06 -11.64 -18.21
N LEU A 161 2.02 -10.88 -19.32
CA LEU A 161 0.85 -10.10 -19.69
C LEU A 161 -0.35 -10.99 -20.03
N ALA A 162 -0.13 -12.10 -20.74
CA ALA A 162 -1.18 -13.07 -21.01
C ALA A 162 -1.75 -13.69 -19.73
N ARG A 163 -0.90 -14.06 -18.76
CA ARG A 163 -1.32 -14.54 -17.43
C ARG A 163 -2.08 -13.48 -16.65
N TYR A 164 -1.60 -12.24 -16.67
CA TYR A 164 -2.32 -11.11 -16.07
C TYR A 164 -3.74 -10.96 -16.65
N GLN A 165 -3.89 -11.08 -17.96
CA GLN A 165 -5.21 -10.99 -18.59
C GLN A 165 -6.16 -12.10 -18.13
N GLN A 166 -5.66 -13.31 -17.84
CA GLN A 166 -6.45 -14.38 -17.25
C GLN A 166 -6.98 -13.97 -15.86
N VAL A 167 -6.13 -13.36 -15.01
CA VAL A 167 -6.56 -12.82 -13.72
C VAL A 167 -7.60 -11.71 -13.92
N ALA A 168 -7.33 -10.76 -14.81
CA ALA A 168 -8.24 -9.65 -15.09
C ALA A 168 -9.61 -10.09 -15.62
N ALA A 169 -9.68 -11.22 -16.30
CA ALA A 169 -10.94 -11.79 -16.79
C ALA A 169 -11.82 -12.35 -15.67
N VAL A 170 -11.23 -12.97 -14.65
CA VAL A 170 -11.96 -13.63 -13.56
C VAL A 170 -12.05 -12.80 -12.29
N TYR A 171 -11.03 -12.01 -11.96
CA TYR A 171 -11.01 -11.19 -10.76
C TYR A 171 -11.93 -9.99 -10.93
N SER A 172 -13.16 -10.11 -10.50
CA SER A 172 -14.14 -9.02 -10.53
C SER A 172 -14.06 -8.19 -9.26
N ARG A 173 -14.21 -6.87 -9.37
CA ARG A 173 -14.45 -6.01 -8.23
C ARG A 173 -15.83 -6.32 -7.67
N LEU A 174 -15.91 -6.61 -6.39
CA LEU A 174 -17.15 -6.86 -5.68
C LEU A 174 -17.40 -5.72 -4.71
N ASP A 175 -18.63 -5.23 -4.65
CA ASP A 175 -19.01 -4.16 -3.71
C ASP A 175 -18.83 -4.63 -2.25
N SER A 176 -19.01 -5.92 -1.99
CA SER A 176 -18.78 -6.54 -0.67
C SER A 176 -17.31 -6.54 -0.21
N ASP A 177 -16.37 -6.39 -1.15
CA ASP A 177 -14.95 -6.34 -0.86
C ASP A 177 -14.39 -4.92 -0.83
N LEU A 178 -15.23 -3.91 -1.15
CA LEU A 178 -14.84 -2.52 -1.03
C LEU A 178 -14.76 -2.09 0.43
N ALA A 179 -13.63 -1.56 0.81
CA ALA A 179 -13.35 -1.12 2.16
C ALA A 179 -12.44 0.13 2.15
N PRO A 180 -12.45 0.93 3.23
CA PRO A 180 -11.43 1.95 3.44
C PRO A 180 -10.05 1.32 3.38
N GLY A 181 -9.20 1.72 2.44
CA GLY A 181 -7.85 1.19 2.25
C GLY A 181 -6.77 2.24 2.49
N HIS A 182 -5.63 1.79 3.01
CA HIS A 182 -4.44 2.63 3.14
C HIS A 182 -3.74 2.80 1.79
N ASN A 183 -3.65 1.71 1.03
CA ASN A 183 -3.12 1.64 -0.35
C ASN A 183 -1.63 1.97 -0.54
N ASP A 184 -0.86 2.16 0.53
CA ASP A 184 0.59 2.44 0.47
C ASP A 184 1.38 1.66 1.54
N LEU A 185 0.93 0.45 1.89
CA LEU A 185 1.58 -0.38 2.93
C LEU A 185 2.73 -1.23 2.41
N PHE A 186 3.22 -1.01 1.18
CA PHE A 186 4.42 -1.68 0.68
C PHE A 186 5.72 -1.15 1.30
N LYS A 187 5.66 -0.01 1.97
CA LYS A 187 6.77 0.57 2.72
C LYS A 187 6.68 0.15 4.18
N PRO A 188 7.65 -0.59 4.72
CA PRO A 188 7.66 -0.91 6.15
C PRO A 188 7.62 0.32 7.07
N ASP A 189 8.08 1.49 6.56
CA ASP A 189 8.07 2.75 7.29
C ASP A 189 6.67 3.34 7.51
N ASN A 190 5.67 2.89 6.74
CA ASN A 190 4.28 3.27 6.94
C ASN A 190 3.57 2.46 8.04
N ILE A 191 4.26 1.44 8.59
CA ILE A 191 3.77 0.58 9.68
C ILE A 191 4.72 0.73 10.86
N LEU A 192 4.32 1.50 11.85
CA LEU A 192 5.11 1.74 13.05
C LEU A 192 4.62 0.87 14.20
N PHE A 193 5.53 0.45 15.07
CA PHE A 193 5.22 -0.29 16.29
C PHE A 193 5.91 0.38 17.47
N ASP A 194 5.18 0.72 18.52
CA ASP A 194 5.70 1.41 19.70
C ASP A 194 6.08 0.45 20.87
N GLY A 195 6.09 -0.86 20.59
CA GLY A 195 6.30 -1.91 21.59
C GLY A 195 4.99 -2.47 22.16
N ASN A 196 3.86 -1.78 21.95
CA ASN A 196 2.54 -2.20 22.43
C ASN A 196 1.53 -2.35 21.29
N ARG A 197 1.42 -1.35 20.42
CA ARG A 197 0.42 -1.28 19.33
C ARG A 197 1.02 -0.81 18.02
N LEU A 198 0.28 -1.11 16.94
CA LEU A 198 0.59 -0.62 15.59
C LEU A 198 0.00 0.76 15.36
N TRP A 199 0.72 1.51 14.52
CA TRP A 199 0.31 2.80 14.00
C TRP A 199 0.55 2.82 12.49
N LEU A 200 -0.50 3.12 11.73
CA LEU A 200 -0.39 3.32 10.29
C LEU A 200 -0.21 4.81 10.02
N VAL A 201 0.76 5.13 9.16
CA VAL A 201 1.11 6.52 8.84
C VAL A 201 1.21 6.73 7.33
N ASP A 202 1.21 7.98 6.88
CA ASP A 202 1.30 8.36 5.46
C ASP A 202 0.03 8.04 4.64
N TRP A 203 -1.08 8.66 5.02
CA TRP A 203 -2.42 8.46 4.47
C TRP A 203 -2.69 9.13 3.12
N GLU A 204 -1.65 9.62 2.41
CA GLU A 204 -1.85 10.35 1.15
C GLU A 204 -2.47 9.50 0.04
N ALA A 205 -2.26 8.19 0.07
CA ALA A 205 -2.81 7.23 -0.87
C ALA A 205 -4.13 6.56 -0.41
N ALA A 206 -4.67 6.95 0.74
CA ALA A 206 -5.86 6.32 1.29
C ALA A 206 -7.14 6.67 0.51
N PHE A 207 -7.94 5.65 0.19
CA PHE A 207 -9.25 5.76 -0.46
C PHE A 207 -9.99 4.43 -0.38
N GLN A 208 -11.26 4.41 -0.82
CA GLN A 208 -12.07 3.19 -0.90
C GLN A 208 -11.55 2.22 -1.95
N ASN A 209 -11.10 1.04 -1.52
CA ASN A 209 -10.47 0.05 -2.38
C ASN A 209 -10.92 -1.39 -2.06
N ASP A 210 -10.48 -2.38 -2.86
CA ASP A 210 -10.64 -3.80 -2.54
C ASP A 210 -9.75 -4.13 -1.32
N ARG A 211 -10.38 -4.69 -0.27
CA ARG A 211 -9.69 -5.07 0.98
C ARG A 211 -8.47 -5.97 0.77
N TYR A 212 -8.52 -6.82 -0.26
CA TYR A 212 -7.40 -7.70 -0.57
C TYR A 212 -6.16 -6.97 -1.07
N ALA A 213 -6.27 -5.70 -1.49
CA ALA A 213 -5.10 -4.92 -1.94
C ALA A 213 -4.11 -4.69 -0.80
N ASP A 214 -4.56 -4.10 0.32
CA ASP A 214 -3.69 -3.88 1.48
C ASP A 214 -3.19 -5.20 2.06
N LEU A 215 -4.07 -6.21 2.14
CA LEU A 215 -3.71 -7.55 2.62
C LEU A 215 -2.58 -8.17 1.77
N ALA A 216 -2.72 -8.16 0.45
CA ALA A 216 -1.77 -8.77 -0.46
C ALA A 216 -0.41 -8.07 -0.44
N VAL A 217 -0.43 -6.73 -0.39
CA VAL A 217 0.79 -5.91 -0.38
C VAL A 217 1.63 -6.20 0.86
N VAL A 218 1.01 -6.23 2.04
CA VAL A 218 1.71 -6.56 3.28
C VAL A 218 2.16 -8.02 3.30
N ALA A 219 1.27 -8.95 2.91
CA ALA A 219 1.62 -10.37 2.88
C ALA A 219 2.79 -10.69 1.95
N ASN A 220 2.93 -9.94 0.86
CA ASN A 220 4.10 -10.09 -0.03
C ASN A 220 5.43 -9.72 0.64
N MET A 221 5.43 -9.06 1.78
CA MET A 221 6.64 -8.77 2.55
C MET A 221 6.91 -9.77 3.68
N ILE A 222 5.85 -10.32 4.30
CA ILE A 222 5.99 -11.04 5.58
C ILE A 222 5.49 -12.49 5.55
N VAL A 223 4.69 -12.89 4.56
CA VAL A 223 4.13 -14.26 4.44
C VAL A 223 4.98 -15.08 3.49
N THR A 224 5.65 -16.10 4.01
CA THR A 224 6.62 -16.92 3.27
C THR A 224 6.12 -18.30 2.89
N ASN A 225 5.06 -18.80 3.56
CA ASN A 225 4.53 -20.16 3.36
C ASN A 225 3.01 -20.21 3.61
N GLU A 226 2.38 -21.34 3.30
CA GLU A 226 0.93 -21.52 3.42
C GLU A 226 0.43 -21.49 4.86
N SER A 227 1.21 -21.95 5.83
CA SER A 227 0.82 -21.90 7.24
C SER A 227 0.74 -20.47 7.75
N GLU A 228 1.72 -19.64 7.37
CA GLU A 228 1.70 -18.20 7.68
C GLU A 228 0.56 -17.48 6.95
N GLU A 229 0.28 -17.85 5.69
CA GLU A 229 -0.87 -17.32 4.94
C GLU A 229 -2.19 -17.64 5.64
N TRP A 230 -2.33 -18.87 6.15
CA TRP A 230 -3.51 -19.28 6.90
C TRP A 230 -3.69 -18.44 8.16
N ILE A 231 -2.65 -18.31 8.98
CA ILE A 231 -2.66 -17.49 10.20
C ILE A 231 -3.05 -16.05 9.86
N TYR A 232 -2.39 -15.45 8.85
CA TYR A 232 -2.61 -14.08 8.42
C TYR A 232 -4.07 -13.82 8.01
N LEU A 233 -4.65 -14.70 7.22
CA LEU A 233 -6.06 -14.58 6.77
C LEU A 233 -7.05 -14.88 7.89
N GLN A 234 -6.78 -15.86 8.75
CA GLN A 234 -7.62 -16.16 9.91
C GLN A 234 -7.68 -14.98 10.89
N GLU A 235 -6.56 -14.32 11.15
CA GLU A 235 -6.52 -13.10 11.98
C GLU A 235 -7.32 -11.96 11.34
N TYR A 236 -7.26 -11.83 10.01
CA TYR A 236 -8.02 -10.81 9.30
C TYR A 236 -9.52 -11.08 9.32
N PHE A 237 -9.97 -12.31 8.98
CA PHE A 237 -11.39 -12.63 8.91
C PHE A 237 -12.01 -12.89 10.30
N GLY A 238 -11.20 -13.25 11.31
CA GLY A 238 -11.65 -13.65 12.64
C GLY A 238 -12.18 -15.08 12.68
N GLU A 239 -12.10 -15.80 11.58
CA GLU A 239 -12.50 -17.20 11.36
C GLU A 239 -11.60 -17.83 10.29
N PRO A 240 -11.55 -19.17 10.17
CA PRO A 240 -10.82 -19.84 9.12
C PRO A 240 -11.23 -19.34 7.73
N PRO A 241 -10.28 -18.92 6.86
CA PRO A 241 -10.61 -18.45 5.53
C PRO A 241 -11.17 -19.58 4.66
N ASP A 242 -12.23 -19.29 3.90
CA ASP A 242 -12.75 -20.23 2.92
C ASP A 242 -11.85 -20.31 1.66
N GLU A 243 -12.14 -21.30 0.82
CA GLU A 243 -11.37 -21.55 -0.42
C GLU A 243 -11.39 -20.35 -1.39
N TYR A 244 -12.54 -19.68 -1.50
CA TYR A 244 -12.71 -18.52 -2.35
C TYR A 244 -11.93 -17.30 -1.82
N GLN A 245 -11.97 -17.06 -0.52
CA GLN A 245 -11.20 -15.98 0.12
C GLN A 245 -9.69 -16.19 -0.11
N ARG A 246 -9.21 -17.43 0.07
CA ARG A 246 -7.81 -17.80 -0.19
C ARG A 246 -7.43 -17.63 -1.66
N ALA A 247 -8.29 -18.04 -2.59
CA ALA A 247 -8.06 -17.91 -4.03
C ALA A 247 -8.01 -16.42 -4.45
N ARG A 248 -8.96 -15.60 -3.99
CA ARG A 248 -8.94 -14.15 -4.26
C ARG A 248 -7.69 -13.49 -3.71
N PHE A 249 -7.34 -13.79 -2.47
CA PHE A 249 -6.13 -13.28 -1.85
C PHE A 249 -4.88 -13.65 -2.64
N TYR A 250 -4.76 -14.93 -3.03
CA TYR A 250 -3.63 -15.39 -3.83
C TYR A 250 -3.53 -14.66 -5.17
N LEU A 251 -4.64 -14.48 -5.90
CA LEU A 251 -4.65 -13.74 -7.15
C LEU A 251 -4.30 -12.25 -6.95
N MET A 252 -4.78 -11.63 -5.87
CA MET A 252 -4.43 -10.24 -5.56
C MET A 252 -2.94 -10.10 -5.25
N ARG A 253 -2.32 -11.08 -4.60
CA ARG A 253 -0.86 -11.09 -4.40
C ARG A 253 -0.11 -11.06 -5.74
N GLN A 254 -0.60 -11.78 -6.77
CA GLN A 254 0.01 -11.76 -8.09
C GLN A 254 -0.18 -10.39 -8.79
N LEU A 255 -1.35 -9.78 -8.65
CA LEU A 255 -1.60 -8.42 -9.14
C LEU A 255 -0.66 -7.40 -8.48
N ALA A 256 -0.43 -7.52 -7.17
CA ALA A 256 0.51 -6.67 -6.45
C ALA A 256 1.96 -6.89 -6.93
N HIS A 257 2.39 -8.15 -7.14
CA HIS A 257 3.70 -8.44 -7.74
C HIS A 257 3.85 -7.80 -9.12
N MET A 258 2.86 -7.95 -9.99
CA MET A 258 2.87 -7.34 -11.34
C MET A 258 3.02 -5.82 -11.25
N PHE A 259 2.22 -5.19 -10.40
CA PHE A 259 2.27 -3.74 -10.24
C PHE A 259 3.65 -3.27 -9.78
N TYR A 260 4.18 -3.83 -8.70
CA TYR A 260 5.48 -3.39 -8.17
C TYR A 260 6.63 -3.73 -9.11
N ALA A 261 6.58 -4.87 -9.79
CA ALA A 261 7.56 -5.21 -10.82
C ALA A 261 7.60 -4.14 -11.91
N VAL A 262 6.47 -3.87 -12.55
CA VAL A 262 6.38 -2.92 -13.66
C VAL A 262 6.71 -1.49 -13.23
N ALA A 263 6.17 -1.04 -12.09
CA ALA A 263 6.42 0.30 -11.57
C ALA A 263 7.92 0.52 -11.27
N PHE A 264 8.53 -0.39 -10.52
CA PHE A 264 9.90 -0.22 -10.08
C PHE A 264 10.93 -0.50 -11.18
N LEU A 265 10.66 -1.41 -12.11
CA LEU A 265 11.47 -1.56 -13.32
C LEU A 265 11.42 -0.29 -14.17
N THR A 266 10.25 0.30 -14.36
CA THR A 266 10.11 1.56 -15.11
C THR A 266 10.86 2.71 -14.43
N LEU A 267 10.70 2.87 -13.12
CA LEU A 267 11.36 3.91 -12.35
C LEU A 267 12.88 3.73 -12.29
N GLY A 268 13.34 2.50 -12.09
CA GLY A 268 14.75 2.19 -11.89
C GLY A 268 15.55 2.21 -13.19
N SER A 269 14.98 1.70 -14.28
CA SER A 269 15.65 1.64 -15.61
C SER A 269 15.67 2.97 -16.33
N SER A 270 14.86 3.95 -15.91
CA SER A 270 14.65 5.20 -16.67
C SER A 270 14.21 4.95 -18.12
N GLY A 271 13.45 3.86 -18.34
CA GLY A 271 12.92 3.46 -19.65
C GLY A 271 13.93 2.80 -20.58
N LYS A 272 15.09 2.33 -20.08
CA LYS A 272 16.12 1.60 -20.86
C LYS A 272 16.09 0.11 -20.50
N PRO A 273 16.57 -0.77 -21.41
CA PRO A 273 16.79 -2.18 -21.07
C PRO A 273 17.64 -2.32 -19.82
N ILE A 274 17.26 -3.24 -18.92
CA ILE A 274 17.98 -3.48 -17.68
C ILE A 274 19.15 -4.44 -17.92
N ASP A 275 20.24 -4.26 -17.17
CA ASP A 275 21.32 -5.24 -17.11
C ASP A 275 20.83 -6.47 -16.32
N ARG A 276 20.97 -7.64 -16.93
CA ARG A 276 20.55 -8.94 -16.38
C ARG A 276 21.74 -9.83 -16.01
N SER A 277 22.95 -9.34 -16.14
CA SER A 277 24.16 -10.11 -15.81
C SER A 277 24.26 -10.43 -14.30
N GLU A 278 23.73 -9.54 -13.47
CA GLU A 278 23.69 -9.77 -12.03
C GLU A 278 22.51 -10.70 -11.63
N PRO A 279 22.75 -11.67 -10.72
CA PRO A 279 21.69 -12.54 -10.24
C PRO A 279 20.63 -11.76 -9.47
N VAL A 280 19.38 -12.20 -9.58
CA VAL A 280 18.28 -11.66 -8.77
C VAL A 280 18.35 -12.27 -7.37
N PRO A 281 18.30 -11.47 -6.31
CA PRO A 281 18.21 -12.00 -4.94
C PRO A 281 17.00 -12.93 -4.77
N VAL A 282 17.14 -13.94 -3.92
CA VAL A 282 16.00 -14.80 -3.52
C VAL A 282 14.93 -13.94 -2.88
N TYR A 283 13.68 -14.09 -3.32
CA TYR A 283 12.58 -13.24 -2.93
C TYR A 283 12.39 -13.15 -1.40
N SER A 284 12.33 -14.29 -0.72
CA SER A 284 12.13 -14.33 0.73
C SER A 284 13.25 -13.65 1.52
N ASP A 285 14.52 -13.82 1.09
CA ASP A 285 15.66 -13.14 1.72
C ASP A 285 15.62 -11.62 1.48
N PHE A 286 15.30 -11.23 0.25
CA PHE A 286 15.14 -9.81 -0.07
C PHE A 286 14.04 -9.16 0.76
N GLN A 287 12.87 -9.78 0.87
CA GLN A 287 11.74 -9.23 1.62
C GLN A 287 12.01 -9.18 3.12
N ARG A 288 12.67 -10.19 3.68
CA ARG A 288 13.13 -10.17 5.08
C ARG A 288 14.02 -8.96 5.37
N ARG A 289 15.00 -8.68 4.51
CA ARG A 289 15.91 -7.54 4.63
C ARG A 289 15.18 -6.21 4.41
N PHE A 290 14.24 -6.17 3.47
CA PHE A 290 13.42 -4.99 3.20
C PHE A 290 12.51 -4.68 4.39
N TRP A 291 11.86 -5.69 4.96
CA TRP A 291 11.07 -5.55 6.18
C TRP A 291 11.90 -5.06 7.37
N ALA A 292 13.12 -5.56 7.52
CA ALA A 292 14.07 -5.11 8.53
C ALA A 292 14.67 -3.71 8.28
N ARG A 293 14.27 -3.02 7.19
CA ARG A 293 14.80 -1.72 6.74
C ARG A 293 16.30 -1.74 6.42
N GLU A 294 16.84 -2.90 6.08
CA GLU A 294 18.23 -3.06 5.63
C GLU A 294 18.40 -2.71 4.14
N VAL A 295 17.30 -2.60 3.39
CA VAL A 295 17.27 -2.25 1.97
C VAL A 295 16.52 -0.95 1.79
N SER A 296 17.14 0.03 1.13
CA SER A 296 16.53 1.30 0.75
C SER A 296 16.21 1.33 -0.74
N LEU A 297 15.05 1.86 -1.12
CA LEU A 297 14.67 2.09 -2.52
C LEU A 297 15.00 3.53 -2.99
N ALA A 298 16.02 4.16 -2.43
CA ALA A 298 16.36 5.54 -2.72
C ALA A 298 16.92 5.72 -4.14
N ASP A 299 17.82 4.83 -4.57
CA ASP A 299 18.49 4.91 -5.87
C ASP A 299 17.83 4.05 -6.94
N ASN A 300 18.22 4.26 -8.20
CA ASN A 300 17.63 3.59 -9.34
C ASN A 300 18.02 2.09 -9.43
N GLN A 301 19.21 1.72 -8.98
CA GLN A 301 19.65 0.32 -8.99
C GLN A 301 18.81 -0.48 -7.98
N ALA A 302 18.66 0.02 -6.76
CA ALA A 302 17.81 -0.62 -5.75
C ALA A 302 16.35 -0.78 -6.22
N LYS A 303 15.80 0.24 -6.91
CA LYS A 303 14.47 0.13 -7.54
C LYS A 303 14.43 -0.94 -8.62
N THR A 304 15.44 -1.02 -9.49
CA THR A 304 15.52 -2.05 -10.52
C THR A 304 15.60 -3.46 -9.90
N VAL A 305 16.42 -3.64 -8.86
CA VAL A 305 16.51 -4.91 -8.13
C VAL A 305 15.15 -5.28 -7.51
N TYR A 306 14.48 -4.34 -6.83
CA TYR A 306 13.14 -4.55 -6.27
C TYR A 306 12.14 -5.00 -7.36
N GLY A 307 12.12 -4.30 -8.49
CA GLY A 307 11.25 -4.66 -9.61
C GLY A 307 11.56 -6.06 -10.17
N ARG A 308 12.84 -6.43 -10.31
CA ARG A 308 13.26 -7.77 -10.77
C ARG A 308 12.87 -8.87 -9.79
N VAL A 309 13.05 -8.64 -8.50
CA VAL A 309 12.65 -9.59 -7.44
C VAL A 309 11.15 -9.90 -7.52
N HIS A 310 10.30 -8.87 -7.70
CA HIS A 310 8.87 -9.06 -7.88
C HIS A 310 8.50 -9.74 -9.21
N TRP A 311 9.22 -9.42 -10.29
CA TRP A 311 9.01 -10.04 -11.61
C TRP A 311 9.31 -11.54 -11.61
N GLU A 312 10.45 -11.93 -11.04
CA GLU A 312 10.84 -13.33 -10.91
C GLU A 312 9.87 -14.12 -10.02
N GLN A 313 9.47 -13.56 -8.89
CA GLN A 313 8.50 -14.20 -8.00
C GLN A 313 7.13 -14.37 -8.68
N LEU A 314 6.66 -13.36 -9.40
CA LEU A 314 5.44 -13.42 -10.20
C LEU A 314 5.51 -14.53 -11.24
N SER A 315 6.63 -14.59 -11.99
CA SER A 315 6.84 -15.60 -13.01
C SER A 315 6.82 -17.03 -12.43
N GLN A 316 7.45 -17.22 -11.28
CA GLN A 316 7.41 -18.51 -10.56
C GLN A 316 6.01 -18.87 -10.11
N ASN A 317 5.30 -17.93 -9.47
CA ASN A 317 3.96 -18.16 -8.93
C ASN A 317 2.94 -18.50 -10.01
N MET A 318 3.00 -17.80 -11.14
CA MET A 318 2.05 -17.99 -12.24
C MET A 318 2.26 -19.29 -13.05
N ARG A 319 3.36 -20.01 -12.79
CA ARG A 319 3.62 -21.36 -13.35
C ARG A 319 3.23 -22.49 -12.42
N GLN A 320 2.80 -22.18 -11.19
CA GLN A 320 2.37 -23.19 -10.23
C GLN A 320 0.91 -23.61 -10.47
N ALA A 321 0.59 -24.88 -10.19
CA ALA A 321 -0.79 -25.39 -10.27
C ALA A 321 -1.79 -24.58 -9.43
N ARG A 322 -1.34 -24.03 -8.32
CA ARG A 322 -2.14 -23.16 -7.46
C ARG A 322 -2.68 -21.93 -8.18
N PHE A 323 -1.95 -21.40 -9.18
CA PHE A 323 -2.41 -20.26 -9.95
C PHE A 323 -3.65 -20.61 -10.79
N ASP A 324 -3.61 -21.72 -11.52
CA ASP A 324 -4.72 -22.17 -12.35
C ASP A 324 -5.93 -22.59 -11.49
N GLU A 325 -5.67 -23.22 -10.34
CA GLU A 325 -6.71 -23.55 -9.36
C GLU A 325 -7.41 -22.29 -8.81
N ALA A 326 -6.65 -21.27 -8.41
CA ALA A 326 -7.22 -20.02 -7.92
C ALA A 326 -8.07 -19.29 -9.00
N LEU A 327 -7.62 -19.31 -10.26
CA LEU A 327 -8.41 -18.79 -11.39
C LEU A 327 -9.75 -19.53 -11.51
N ARG A 328 -9.73 -20.87 -11.45
CA ARG A 328 -10.94 -21.71 -11.53
C ARG A 328 -11.90 -21.40 -10.40
N ILE A 329 -11.45 -21.42 -9.14
CA ILE A 329 -12.29 -21.17 -7.95
C ILE A 329 -12.98 -19.80 -8.05
N VAL A 330 -12.23 -18.74 -8.42
CA VAL A 330 -12.80 -17.39 -8.54
C VAL A 330 -13.76 -17.29 -9.72
N SER A 331 -13.46 -17.94 -10.85
CA SER A 331 -14.35 -17.99 -12.02
C SER A 331 -15.68 -18.68 -11.72
N ASP A 332 -15.63 -19.86 -11.08
CA ASP A 332 -16.82 -20.67 -10.73
C ASP A 332 -17.74 -19.90 -9.79
N ARG A 333 -17.21 -19.25 -8.77
CA ARG A 333 -18.00 -18.43 -7.84
C ARG A 333 -18.68 -17.26 -8.54
N ASN A 334 -18.00 -16.60 -9.45
CA ASN A 334 -18.57 -15.49 -10.23
C ASN A 334 -19.71 -15.96 -11.15
N ALA A 335 -19.59 -17.13 -11.74
CA ALA A 335 -20.65 -17.73 -12.59
C ALA A 335 -21.92 -18.02 -11.75
N ILE A 336 -21.77 -18.59 -10.55
CA ILE A 336 -22.88 -18.85 -9.64
C ILE A 336 -23.58 -17.54 -9.24
N GLN A 337 -22.82 -16.50 -8.88
CA GLN A 337 -23.41 -15.20 -8.49
C GLN A 337 -24.18 -14.54 -9.65
N LYS A 338 -23.68 -14.64 -10.88
CA LYS A 338 -24.38 -14.12 -12.08
C LYS A 338 -25.65 -14.93 -12.36
N GLY A 339 -25.60 -16.26 -12.26
CA GLY A 339 -26.76 -17.14 -12.44
C GLY A 339 -27.86 -16.87 -11.42
N THR A 340 -27.52 -16.63 -10.18
CA THR A 340 -28.46 -16.29 -9.10
C THR A 340 -29.12 -14.93 -9.29
N ARG A 341 -28.40 -13.93 -9.82
CA ARG A 341 -28.98 -12.60 -10.16
C ARG A 341 -29.99 -12.65 -11.30
N THR A 342 -29.81 -13.58 -12.23
CA THR A 342 -30.73 -13.75 -13.39
C THR A 342 -32.03 -14.45 -12.99
N LEU A 343 -32.07 -15.15 -11.85
CA LEU A 343 -33.22 -15.88 -11.36
C LEU A 343 -34.10 -15.08 -10.36
N LEU A 344 -33.68 -13.90 -9.95
CA LEU A 344 -34.53 -13.02 -9.15
C LEU A 344 -35.44 -12.20 -10.08
N PRO A 345 -36.80 -12.33 -9.98
CA PRO A 345 -37.70 -11.52 -10.79
C PRO A 345 -37.48 -10.03 -10.44
N SER A 346 -37.41 -9.21 -11.48
CA SER A 346 -37.51 -7.75 -11.31
C SER A 346 -38.80 -7.43 -10.56
N VAL A 347 -38.69 -6.97 -9.33
CA VAL A 347 -39.84 -6.46 -8.58
C VAL A 347 -40.27 -5.17 -9.25
N PRO A 348 -41.56 -4.98 -9.56
CA PRO A 348 -42.08 -3.83 -10.29
C PRO A 348 -41.93 -2.52 -9.56
#